data_8e133f0942a2d2e94ac2ea233a443bab
#
_entry.id   8e133f0942a2d2e94ac2ea233a443bab
#
_cell.length_a   1.000
_cell.length_b   1.000
_cell.length_c   1.000
_cell.angle_alpha   90.00
_cell.angle_beta   90.00
_cell.angle_gamma   90.00
#
_symmetry.space_group_name_H-M   'P 1'
#
loop_
_entity.id
_entity.type
_entity.pdbx_description
1 polymer ?
#
loop_
_entity_poly.entity_id
_entity_poly.type
_entity_poly.pdbx_seq_one_letter_code
_entity_poly.pdbx_strand_id
1 'polypeptide(L)'
;MTQAPAAPKDRRRQHDREIIALAVPAFGALVAEPLFVMVDSAVVGHLGTPQLAGLGVAAALLMTAVSIFVFLAYATTAAVARRVGAGDLAAAIRQGMDGIWLALLLGVVVIAVTLPTAPWLVQLFGASDTAAPYATTYLRISSLGIPAMLVVLAATGVLRGLQDTRTPLYVAIGGFAANAALNVGLVYGAGLGVAGSAWGTVIAQCAMAAAYLIVVVRGARRHGASLRPDTAGIRASAQAGAPLLVRTLSLRAVLLIATAVAARLGDTDIAAHQIVLSLWNLMSFALDAIAIAGQSIIGRYLGADDTEGARQACRRMVQWGAAAGVVLGILVVVSRPFIIPLFTSDQAVQDTLLPALLVVAVSQPIAGIVFVLDGVLMGAGDGRYLAGAMLVTLAVFAPVALLVPAFGGGLTTLWLAMTLMMTVRMLTLWLRARSGRWIVTGATR
;
A
#
# COMPACT_ATOMS: atom_id res chain seq x y z
N MET A 1 5.60 -31.96 26.78
CA MET A 1 5.17 -32.91 25.72
C MET A 1 5.48 -32.23 24.37
N THR A 2 6.60 -32.60 23.77
CA THR A 2 7.00 -32.17 22.43
C THR A 2 6.11 -32.86 21.42
N GLN A 3 5.17 -32.13 20.80
CA GLN A 3 4.37 -32.65 19.68
C GLN A 3 5.34 -33.08 18.55
N ALA A 4 5.18 -34.32 18.08
CA ALA A 4 5.93 -34.83 16.93
C ALA A 4 5.74 -33.90 15.72
N PRO A 5 6.78 -33.64 14.90
CA PRO A 5 6.66 -32.77 13.74
C PRO A 5 5.59 -33.30 12.78
N ALA A 6 4.60 -32.46 12.45
CA ALA A 6 3.52 -32.80 11.53
C ALA A 6 4.07 -33.27 10.18
N ALA A 7 3.39 -34.23 9.55
CA ALA A 7 3.78 -34.78 8.27
C ALA A 7 3.88 -33.68 7.18
N PRO A 8 4.77 -33.78 6.18
CA PRO A 8 5.00 -32.73 5.18
C PRO A 8 3.76 -32.26 4.41
N LYS A 9 2.78 -33.13 4.20
CA LYS A 9 1.49 -32.81 3.57
C LYS A 9 0.59 -31.95 4.48
N ASP A 10 0.64 -32.19 5.80
CA ASP A 10 -0.17 -31.44 6.77
C ASP A 10 0.37 -30.03 6.95
N ARG A 11 1.69 -29.85 6.95
CA ARG A 11 2.33 -28.52 6.98
C ARG A 11 1.99 -27.67 5.75
N ARG A 12 1.93 -28.26 4.55
CA ARG A 12 1.51 -27.53 3.33
C ARG A 12 0.07 -27.03 3.44
N ARG A 13 -0.86 -27.89 3.85
CA ARG A 13 -2.27 -27.50 4.06
C ARG A 13 -2.41 -26.42 5.14
N GLN A 14 -1.61 -26.50 6.18
CA GLN A 14 -1.58 -25.48 7.23
C GLN A 14 -1.14 -24.12 6.68
N HIS A 15 -0.03 -24.06 5.93
CA HIS A 15 0.41 -22.81 5.30
C HIS A 15 -0.64 -22.25 4.33
N ASP A 16 -1.28 -23.10 3.51
CA ASP A 16 -2.33 -22.65 2.59
C ASP A 16 -3.51 -22.00 3.33
N ARG A 17 -3.97 -22.64 4.41
CA ARG A 17 -5.04 -22.09 5.25
C ARG A 17 -4.65 -20.76 5.90
N GLU A 18 -3.43 -20.66 6.42
CA GLU A 18 -2.91 -19.42 7.02
C GLU A 18 -2.82 -18.29 5.97
N ILE A 19 -2.29 -18.58 4.78
CA ILE A 19 -2.19 -17.59 3.69
C ILE A 19 -3.57 -17.11 3.30
N ILE A 20 -4.52 -18.00 3.03
CA ILE A 20 -5.88 -17.63 2.62
C ILE A 20 -6.60 -16.84 3.73
N ALA A 21 -6.49 -17.31 4.97
CA ALA A 21 -7.16 -16.69 6.12
C ALA A 21 -6.71 -15.24 6.36
N LEU A 22 -5.46 -14.91 6.02
CA LEU A 22 -4.91 -13.56 6.16
C LEU A 22 -5.04 -12.74 4.88
N ALA A 23 -4.81 -13.34 3.70
CA ALA A 23 -4.81 -12.62 2.43
C ALA A 23 -6.23 -12.20 1.98
N VAL A 24 -7.24 -13.06 2.16
CA VAL A 24 -8.60 -12.74 1.67
C VAL A 24 -9.20 -11.51 2.37
N PRO A 25 -9.18 -11.41 3.72
CA PRO A 25 -9.65 -10.18 4.37
C PRO A 25 -8.76 -8.97 4.07
N ALA A 26 -7.43 -9.16 3.92
CA ALA A 26 -6.53 -8.08 3.55
C ALA A 26 -6.84 -7.54 2.14
N PHE A 27 -7.13 -8.41 1.18
CA PHE A 27 -7.56 -8.03 -0.17
C PHE A 27 -8.86 -7.22 -0.13
N GLY A 28 -9.86 -7.68 0.63
CA GLY A 28 -11.10 -6.94 0.80
C GLY A 28 -10.90 -5.53 1.35
N ALA A 29 -10.00 -5.36 2.33
CA ALA A 29 -9.67 -4.06 2.89
C ALA A 29 -8.95 -3.15 1.87
N LEU A 30 -8.05 -3.70 1.04
CA LEU A 30 -7.32 -2.95 0.00
C LEU A 30 -8.24 -2.50 -1.15
N VAL A 31 -9.18 -3.34 -1.58
CA VAL A 31 -10.12 -3.00 -2.67
C VAL A 31 -11.17 -1.99 -2.21
N ALA A 32 -11.48 -1.92 -0.93
CA ALA A 32 -12.43 -0.96 -0.39
C ALA A 32 -11.98 0.51 -0.59
N GLU A 33 -10.67 0.78 -0.53
CA GLU A 33 -10.11 2.13 -0.67
C GLU A 33 -10.38 2.79 -2.05
N PRO A 34 -10.11 2.14 -3.21
CA PRO A 34 -10.47 2.69 -4.51
C PRO A 34 -11.97 2.91 -4.70
N LEU A 35 -12.80 2.01 -4.19
CA LEU A 35 -14.25 2.16 -4.25
C LEU A 35 -14.73 3.41 -3.50
N PHE A 36 -14.10 3.70 -2.37
CA PHE A 36 -14.35 4.91 -1.60
C PHE A 36 -14.04 6.19 -2.41
N VAL A 37 -12.85 6.26 -3.03
CA VAL A 37 -12.47 7.43 -3.85
C VAL A 37 -13.45 7.64 -5.02
N MET A 38 -13.97 6.56 -5.60
CA MET A 38 -14.99 6.65 -6.63
C MET A 38 -16.30 7.27 -6.12
N VAL A 39 -16.78 6.86 -4.94
CA VAL A 39 -17.99 7.41 -4.32
C VAL A 39 -17.81 8.89 -3.99
N ASP A 40 -16.67 9.26 -3.39
CA ASP A 40 -16.36 10.66 -3.08
C ASP A 40 -16.31 11.54 -4.33
N SER A 41 -15.66 11.05 -5.39
CA SER A 41 -15.64 11.74 -6.69
C SER A 41 -17.03 11.86 -7.32
N ALA A 42 -17.88 10.85 -7.18
CA ALA A 42 -19.26 10.91 -7.70
C ALA A 42 -20.09 11.95 -6.94
N VAL A 43 -20.00 12.00 -5.61
CA VAL A 43 -20.71 12.97 -4.78
C VAL A 43 -20.30 14.40 -5.13
N VAL A 44 -18.99 14.68 -5.21
CA VAL A 44 -18.48 16.03 -5.50
C VAL A 44 -18.67 16.40 -6.98
N GLY A 45 -18.64 15.41 -7.86
CA GLY A 45 -18.84 15.62 -9.31
C GLY A 45 -20.17 16.28 -9.68
N HIS A 46 -21.23 16.05 -8.89
CA HIS A 46 -22.54 16.68 -9.07
C HIS A 46 -22.59 18.14 -8.62
N LEU A 47 -21.57 18.66 -7.93
CA LEU A 47 -21.50 20.08 -7.54
C LEU A 47 -21.04 21.00 -8.68
N GLY A 48 -20.29 20.47 -9.64
CA GLY A 48 -19.78 21.19 -10.80
C GLY A 48 -18.32 20.89 -11.13
N THR A 49 -17.90 21.29 -12.32
CA THR A 49 -16.57 21.00 -12.86
C THR A 49 -15.42 21.61 -12.04
N PRO A 50 -15.47 22.89 -11.57
CA PRO A 50 -14.40 23.47 -10.78
C PRO A 50 -14.22 22.77 -9.43
N GLN A 51 -15.32 22.34 -8.80
CA GLN A 51 -15.33 21.62 -7.54
C GLN A 51 -14.68 20.23 -7.68
N LEU A 52 -15.06 19.51 -8.74
CA LEU A 52 -14.48 18.19 -9.04
C LEU A 52 -12.98 18.29 -9.38
N ALA A 53 -12.59 19.29 -10.17
CA ALA A 53 -11.17 19.55 -10.46
C ALA A 53 -10.37 19.88 -9.19
N GLY A 54 -10.93 20.71 -8.31
CA GLY A 54 -10.34 21.03 -7.01
C GLY A 54 -10.17 19.81 -6.11
N LEU A 55 -11.20 18.94 -6.03
CA LEU A 55 -11.11 17.67 -5.35
C LEU A 55 -10.00 16.80 -5.93
N GLY A 56 -9.91 16.69 -7.26
CA GLY A 56 -8.90 15.90 -7.95
C GLY A 56 -7.45 16.29 -7.56
N VAL A 57 -7.17 17.60 -7.55
CA VAL A 57 -5.85 18.13 -7.13
C VAL A 57 -5.58 17.83 -5.66
N ALA A 58 -6.53 18.11 -4.78
CA ALA A 58 -6.38 17.86 -3.35
C ALA A 58 -6.23 16.36 -3.03
N ALA A 59 -7.01 15.49 -3.69
CA ALA A 59 -6.92 14.04 -3.54
C ALA A 59 -5.54 13.51 -4.00
N ALA A 60 -5.00 14.01 -5.11
CA ALA A 60 -3.67 13.63 -5.59
C ALA A 60 -2.58 14.01 -4.58
N LEU A 61 -2.66 15.20 -3.98
CA LEU A 61 -1.75 15.65 -2.90
C LEU A 61 -1.85 14.75 -1.67
N LEU A 62 -3.06 14.48 -1.19
CA LEU A 62 -3.31 13.63 -0.03
C LEU A 62 -2.86 12.19 -0.27
N MET A 63 -3.20 11.60 -1.42
CA MET A 63 -2.77 10.27 -1.80
C MET A 63 -1.24 10.15 -1.88
N THR A 64 -0.57 11.17 -2.40
CA THR A 64 0.90 11.23 -2.42
C THR A 64 1.46 11.25 -1.00
N ALA A 65 0.94 12.12 -0.13
CA ALA A 65 1.36 12.20 1.26
C ALA A 65 1.16 10.87 2.00
N VAL A 66 -0.04 10.30 1.90
CA VAL A 66 -0.39 9.03 2.58
C VAL A 66 0.51 7.89 2.13
N SER A 67 0.74 7.77 0.82
CA SER A 67 1.57 6.70 0.27
C SER A 67 3.01 6.71 0.80
N ILE A 68 3.52 7.87 1.19
CA ILE A 68 4.83 7.98 1.84
C ILE A 68 4.82 7.30 3.21
N PHE A 69 3.71 7.41 3.94
CA PHE A 69 3.59 6.89 5.32
C PHE A 69 3.13 5.42 5.42
N VAL A 70 2.86 4.73 4.32
CA VAL A 70 2.51 3.30 4.32
C VAL A 70 3.57 2.45 5.02
N PHE A 71 4.82 2.90 5.07
CA PHE A 71 5.89 2.23 5.80
C PHE A 71 5.57 2.03 7.30
N LEU A 72 4.72 2.88 7.91
CA LEU A 72 4.26 2.72 9.30
C LEU A 72 3.54 1.39 9.49
N ALA A 73 2.64 1.04 8.57
CA ALA A 73 1.94 -0.24 8.63
C ALA A 73 2.93 -1.41 8.50
N TYR A 74 3.84 -1.34 7.54
CA TYR A 74 4.79 -2.43 7.29
C TYR A 74 5.79 -2.63 8.43
N ALA A 75 6.41 -1.55 8.94
CA ALA A 75 7.34 -1.63 10.05
C ALA A 75 6.68 -2.17 11.33
N THR A 76 5.47 -1.68 11.63
CA THR A 76 4.71 -2.11 12.80
C THR A 76 4.29 -3.58 12.68
N THR A 77 3.81 -4.03 11.51
CA THR A 77 3.43 -5.43 11.28
C THR A 77 4.60 -6.37 11.58
N ALA A 78 5.78 -6.09 11.03
CA ALA A 78 6.97 -6.94 11.22
C ALA A 78 7.40 -6.99 12.69
N ALA A 79 7.47 -5.84 13.35
CA ALA A 79 7.91 -5.73 14.73
C ALA A 79 6.95 -6.44 15.71
N VAL A 80 5.64 -6.26 15.51
CA VAL A 80 4.60 -6.92 16.33
C VAL A 80 4.59 -8.43 16.07
N ALA A 81 4.61 -8.88 14.81
CA ALA A 81 4.57 -10.30 14.46
C ALA A 81 5.74 -11.09 15.07
N ARG A 82 6.95 -10.51 15.10
CA ARG A 82 8.11 -11.13 15.74
C ARG A 82 7.91 -11.34 17.24
N ARG A 83 7.40 -10.34 17.96
CA ARG A 83 7.16 -10.44 19.40
C ARG A 83 6.04 -11.43 19.72
N VAL A 84 5.00 -11.49 18.86
CA VAL A 84 3.97 -12.53 18.93
C VAL A 84 4.58 -13.92 18.78
N GLY A 85 5.48 -14.10 17.80
CA GLY A 85 6.21 -15.36 17.62
C GLY A 85 7.06 -15.75 18.82
N ALA A 86 7.70 -14.79 19.47
CA ALA A 86 8.47 -14.99 20.69
C ALA A 86 7.61 -15.28 21.94
N GLY A 87 6.29 -15.29 21.83
CA GLY A 87 5.36 -15.55 22.92
C GLY A 87 5.10 -14.35 23.85
N ASP A 88 5.69 -13.19 23.58
CA ASP A 88 5.53 -11.98 24.40
C ASP A 88 4.48 -11.03 23.79
N LEU A 89 3.22 -11.34 24.06
CA LEU A 89 2.09 -10.58 23.56
C LEU A 89 2.00 -9.16 24.16
N ALA A 90 2.42 -9.00 25.41
CA ALA A 90 2.46 -7.69 26.08
C ALA A 90 3.48 -6.76 25.39
N ALA A 91 4.69 -7.26 25.13
CA ALA A 91 5.71 -6.50 24.40
C ALA A 91 5.31 -6.27 22.93
N ALA A 92 4.58 -7.20 22.28
CA ALA A 92 4.06 -7.02 20.95
C ALA A 92 3.09 -5.83 20.87
N ILE A 93 2.13 -5.75 21.79
CA ILE A 93 1.15 -4.67 21.86
C ILE A 93 1.83 -3.35 22.24
N ARG A 94 2.78 -3.36 23.18
CA ARG A 94 3.57 -2.17 23.53
C ARG A 94 4.32 -1.61 22.32
N GLN A 95 4.99 -2.47 21.54
CA GLN A 95 5.66 -2.07 20.30
C GLN A 95 4.67 -1.47 19.29
N GLY A 96 3.46 -2.02 19.22
CA GLY A 96 2.39 -1.46 18.41
C GLY A 96 1.98 -0.06 18.87
N MET A 97 1.90 0.16 20.19
CA MET A 97 1.62 1.50 20.75
C MET A 97 2.70 2.51 20.43
N ASP A 98 3.98 2.12 20.45
CA ASP A 98 5.09 3.00 20.05
C ASP A 98 4.96 3.42 18.57
N GLY A 99 4.54 2.49 17.69
CA GLY A 99 4.21 2.78 16.29
C GLY A 99 3.03 3.76 16.14
N ILE A 100 1.99 3.64 16.98
CA ILE A 100 0.84 4.56 17.00
C ILE A 100 1.27 5.96 17.50
N TRP A 101 2.10 6.05 18.52
CA TRP A 101 2.65 7.32 19.00
C TRP A 101 3.52 8.00 17.93
N LEU A 102 4.35 7.22 17.20
CA LEU A 102 5.10 7.74 16.05
C LEU A 102 4.16 8.28 14.98
N ALA A 103 3.09 7.56 14.66
CA ALA A 103 2.07 7.98 13.69
C ALA A 103 1.42 9.31 14.07
N LEU A 104 1.03 9.47 15.34
CA LEU A 104 0.49 10.74 15.86
C LEU A 104 1.48 11.89 15.72
N LEU A 105 2.74 11.68 16.12
CA LEU A 105 3.79 12.69 16.02
C LEU A 105 4.00 13.13 14.56
N LEU A 106 4.12 12.18 13.65
CA LEU A 106 4.27 12.46 12.22
C LEU A 106 3.04 13.17 11.66
N GLY A 107 1.84 12.76 12.07
CA GLY A 107 0.58 13.40 11.67
C GLY A 107 0.52 14.85 12.07
N VAL A 108 0.93 15.19 13.29
CA VAL A 108 1.01 16.58 13.78
C VAL A 108 2.01 17.39 12.97
N VAL A 109 3.18 16.82 12.66
CA VAL A 109 4.19 17.47 11.80
C VAL A 109 3.62 17.75 10.41
N VAL A 110 2.92 16.77 9.81
CA VAL A 110 2.31 16.94 8.48
C VAL A 110 1.25 18.04 8.48
N ILE A 111 0.38 18.09 9.50
CA ILE A 111 -0.59 19.21 9.64
C ILE A 111 0.14 20.55 9.70
N ALA A 112 1.16 20.66 10.58
CA ALA A 112 1.90 21.90 10.79
C ALA A 112 2.55 22.43 9.49
N VAL A 113 2.93 21.50 8.59
CA VAL A 113 3.48 21.85 7.27
C VAL A 113 2.36 22.13 6.26
N THR A 114 1.36 21.25 6.17
CA THR A 114 0.35 21.32 5.10
C THR A 114 -0.59 22.51 5.24
N LEU A 115 -1.01 22.87 6.47
CA LEU A 115 -1.95 23.98 6.67
C LEU A 115 -1.45 25.32 6.12
N PRO A 116 -0.21 25.79 6.42
CA PRO A 116 0.30 27.04 5.88
C PRO A 116 0.67 26.95 4.40
N THR A 117 1.13 25.77 3.93
CA THR A 117 1.62 25.61 2.56
C THR A 117 0.55 25.17 1.57
N ALA A 118 -0.68 24.90 2.01
CA ALA A 118 -1.75 24.38 1.16
C ALA A 118 -1.98 25.19 -0.13
N PRO A 119 -2.04 26.53 -0.14
CA PRO A 119 -2.22 27.30 -1.36
C PRO A 119 -1.06 27.11 -2.36
N TRP A 120 0.16 27.08 -1.85
CA TRP A 120 1.37 26.87 -2.66
C TRP A 120 1.42 25.45 -3.24
N LEU A 121 1.10 24.43 -2.43
CA LEU A 121 1.03 23.05 -2.89
C LEU A 121 -0.01 22.85 -4.00
N VAL A 122 -1.17 23.47 -3.85
CA VAL A 122 -2.26 23.42 -4.84
C VAL A 122 -1.83 24.04 -6.18
N GLN A 123 -1.14 25.18 -6.13
CA GLN A 123 -0.59 25.82 -7.34
C GLN A 123 0.51 24.97 -7.98
N LEU A 124 1.41 24.39 -7.17
CA LEU A 124 2.49 23.52 -7.66
C LEU A 124 1.93 22.28 -8.42
N PHE A 125 0.75 21.79 -8.03
CA PHE A 125 0.07 20.69 -8.69
C PHE A 125 -0.79 21.12 -9.89
N GLY A 126 -0.70 22.39 -10.30
CA GLY A 126 -1.29 22.89 -11.54
C GLY A 126 -2.80 23.12 -11.47
N ALA A 127 -3.35 23.43 -10.29
CA ALA A 127 -4.77 23.82 -10.19
C ALA A 127 -5.03 25.11 -10.95
N SER A 128 -6.12 25.13 -11.73
CA SER A 128 -6.60 26.35 -12.38
C SER A 128 -7.11 27.35 -11.35
N ASP A 129 -7.15 28.64 -11.71
CA ASP A 129 -7.62 29.72 -10.81
C ASP A 129 -9.03 29.48 -10.28
N THR A 130 -9.89 28.81 -11.06
CA THR A 130 -11.25 28.45 -10.66
C THR A 130 -11.32 27.24 -9.73
N ALA A 131 -10.39 26.30 -9.83
CA ALA A 131 -10.35 25.10 -9.00
C ALA A 131 -9.53 25.27 -7.72
N ALA A 132 -8.53 26.17 -7.72
CA ALA A 132 -7.59 26.36 -6.61
C ALA A 132 -8.25 26.71 -5.26
N PRO A 133 -9.30 27.55 -5.17
CA PRO A 133 -9.99 27.79 -3.91
C PRO A 133 -10.63 26.54 -3.32
N TYR A 134 -11.24 25.69 -4.16
CA TYR A 134 -11.87 24.44 -3.73
C TYR A 134 -10.80 23.42 -3.30
N ALA A 135 -9.72 23.28 -4.07
CA ALA A 135 -8.60 22.42 -3.73
C ALA A 135 -7.95 22.81 -2.40
N THR A 136 -7.72 24.12 -2.19
CA THR A 136 -7.13 24.64 -0.95
C THR A 136 -8.03 24.38 0.25
N THR A 137 -9.34 24.63 0.12
CA THR A 137 -10.32 24.38 1.17
C THR A 137 -10.36 22.90 1.53
N TYR A 138 -10.48 22.02 0.52
CA TYR A 138 -10.49 20.59 0.73
C TYR A 138 -9.20 20.10 1.40
N LEU A 139 -8.03 20.53 0.91
CA LEU A 139 -6.73 20.14 1.43
C LEU A 139 -6.53 20.57 2.88
N ARG A 140 -6.89 21.80 3.22
CA ARG A 140 -6.78 22.31 4.59
C ARG A 140 -7.66 21.53 5.58
N ILE A 141 -8.91 21.30 5.23
CA ILE A 141 -9.83 20.54 6.09
C ILE A 141 -9.35 19.09 6.21
N SER A 142 -9.09 18.41 5.08
CA SER A 142 -8.68 17.01 5.07
C SER A 142 -7.33 16.76 5.76
N SER A 143 -6.43 17.77 5.78
CA SER A 143 -5.16 17.64 6.50
C SER A 143 -5.35 17.46 8.01
N LEU A 144 -6.45 17.93 8.58
CA LEU A 144 -6.79 17.71 9.99
C LEU A 144 -7.07 16.21 10.28
N GLY A 145 -7.47 15.44 9.27
CA GLY A 145 -7.66 14.00 9.35
C GLY A 145 -6.37 13.18 9.25
N ILE A 146 -5.26 13.77 8.80
CA ILE A 146 -4.01 13.03 8.55
C ILE A 146 -3.51 12.29 9.81
N PRO A 147 -3.48 12.87 11.03
CA PRO A 147 -3.06 12.11 12.21
C PRO A 147 -3.94 10.88 12.46
N ALA A 148 -5.26 11.01 12.31
CA ALA A 148 -6.18 9.88 12.44
C ALA A 148 -5.88 8.81 11.39
N MET A 149 -5.62 9.20 10.17
CA MET A 149 -5.25 8.29 9.08
C MET A 149 -3.92 7.57 9.32
N LEU A 150 -2.89 8.28 9.81
CA LEU A 150 -1.62 7.65 10.16
C LEU A 150 -1.77 6.67 11.34
N VAL A 151 -2.63 6.99 12.32
CA VAL A 151 -3.01 6.06 13.39
C VAL A 151 -3.69 4.82 12.82
N VAL A 152 -4.60 4.97 11.85
CA VAL A 152 -5.24 3.84 11.15
C VAL A 152 -4.19 2.95 10.48
N LEU A 153 -3.19 3.53 9.79
CA LEU A 153 -2.09 2.77 9.17
C LEU A 153 -1.27 1.99 10.21
N ALA A 154 -0.84 2.65 11.29
CA ALA A 154 -0.05 2.01 12.34
C ALA A 154 -0.85 0.91 13.06
N ALA A 155 -2.11 1.18 13.43
CA ALA A 155 -2.99 0.24 14.11
C ALA A 155 -3.37 -0.96 13.21
N THR A 156 -3.58 -0.74 11.91
CA THR A 156 -3.70 -1.82 10.92
C THR A 156 -2.46 -2.71 10.95
N GLY A 157 -1.26 -2.10 11.02
CA GLY A 157 -0.01 -2.83 11.18
C GLY A 157 0.05 -3.66 12.46
N VAL A 158 -0.42 -3.12 13.60
CA VAL A 158 -0.53 -3.86 14.86
C VAL A 158 -1.41 -5.10 14.67
N LEU A 159 -2.62 -4.94 14.16
CA LEU A 159 -3.57 -6.04 14.01
C LEU A 159 -3.08 -7.09 13.01
N ARG A 160 -2.49 -6.67 11.89
CA ARG A 160 -1.83 -7.60 10.94
C ARG A 160 -0.70 -8.37 11.60
N GLY A 161 0.11 -7.72 12.43
CA GLY A 161 1.16 -8.37 13.22
C GLY A 161 0.63 -9.36 14.25
N LEU A 162 -0.53 -9.08 14.85
CA LEU A 162 -1.29 -10.00 15.70
C LEU A 162 -2.04 -11.08 14.90
N GLN A 163 -1.89 -11.11 13.58
CA GLN A 163 -2.59 -12.00 12.63
C GLN A 163 -4.12 -11.81 12.56
N ASP A 164 -4.60 -10.65 12.95
CA ASP A 164 -5.98 -10.24 12.75
C ASP A 164 -6.08 -9.32 11.52
N THR A 165 -6.52 -9.87 10.39
CA THR A 165 -6.82 -9.13 9.16
C THR A 165 -8.32 -8.88 8.98
N ARG A 166 -9.17 -9.48 9.82
CA ARG A 166 -10.63 -9.31 9.76
C ARG A 166 -11.07 -7.99 10.37
N THR A 167 -10.52 -7.63 11.52
CA THR A 167 -10.83 -6.33 12.15
C THR A 167 -10.50 -5.15 11.23
N PRO A 168 -9.32 -5.07 10.57
CA PRO A 168 -9.05 -4.08 9.53
C PRO A 168 -10.10 -4.04 8.40
N LEU A 169 -10.56 -5.19 7.92
CA LEU A 169 -11.60 -5.26 6.89
C LEU A 169 -12.93 -4.65 7.37
N TYR A 170 -13.39 -5.03 8.57
CA TYR A 170 -14.66 -4.51 9.09
C TYR A 170 -14.60 -3.01 9.38
N VAL A 171 -13.48 -2.53 9.93
CA VAL A 171 -13.28 -1.09 10.18
C VAL A 171 -13.21 -0.32 8.86
N ALA A 172 -12.56 -0.86 7.84
CA ALA A 172 -12.51 -0.24 6.52
C ALA A 172 -13.92 -0.14 5.90
N ILE A 173 -14.66 -1.24 5.85
CA ILE A 173 -16.02 -1.26 5.29
C ILE A 173 -16.94 -0.28 6.05
N GLY A 174 -16.93 -0.33 7.40
CA GLY A 174 -17.74 0.56 8.23
C GLY A 174 -17.34 2.03 8.08
N GLY A 175 -16.04 2.31 8.01
CA GLY A 175 -15.50 3.65 7.83
C GLY A 175 -15.86 4.25 6.47
N PHE A 176 -15.77 3.46 5.40
CA PHE A 176 -16.12 3.91 4.06
C PHE A 176 -17.63 4.10 3.90
N ALA A 177 -18.46 3.22 4.46
CA ALA A 177 -19.91 3.40 4.46
C ALA A 177 -20.31 4.67 5.25
N ALA A 178 -19.70 4.90 6.41
CA ALA A 178 -19.92 6.11 7.21
C ALA A 178 -19.47 7.37 6.45
N ASN A 179 -18.32 7.33 5.78
CA ASN A 179 -17.86 8.45 4.96
C ASN A 179 -18.83 8.77 3.82
N ALA A 180 -19.28 7.75 3.07
CA ALA A 180 -20.24 7.96 1.99
C ALA A 180 -21.54 8.62 2.50
N ALA A 181 -22.08 8.15 3.63
CA ALA A 181 -23.25 8.73 4.27
C ALA A 181 -23.01 10.17 4.74
N LEU A 182 -21.87 10.43 5.38
CA LEU A 182 -21.47 11.76 5.83
C LEU A 182 -21.25 12.71 4.66
N ASN A 183 -20.64 12.27 3.57
CA ASN A 183 -20.45 13.08 2.37
C ASN A 183 -21.80 13.52 1.80
N VAL A 184 -22.74 12.59 1.59
CA VAL A 184 -24.07 12.94 1.10
C VAL A 184 -24.79 13.90 2.07
N GLY A 185 -24.77 13.61 3.37
CA GLY A 185 -25.41 14.44 4.37
C GLY A 185 -24.82 15.84 4.51
N LEU A 186 -23.48 15.97 4.49
CA LEU A 186 -22.81 17.26 4.67
C LEU A 186 -22.75 18.07 3.37
N VAL A 187 -22.56 17.41 2.22
CA VAL A 187 -22.52 18.09 0.91
C VAL A 187 -23.89 18.64 0.54
N TYR A 188 -24.92 17.79 0.56
CA TYR A 188 -26.26 18.14 0.08
C TYR A 188 -27.22 18.53 1.21
N GLY A 189 -27.21 17.78 2.33
CA GLY A 189 -28.13 18.04 3.44
C GLY A 189 -27.80 19.30 4.20
N ALA A 190 -26.52 19.53 4.53
CA ALA A 190 -26.05 20.75 5.19
C ALA A 190 -25.62 21.86 4.23
N GLY A 191 -25.58 21.59 2.90
CA GLY A 191 -25.21 22.58 1.90
C GLY A 191 -23.75 23.04 1.92
N LEU A 192 -22.84 22.25 2.56
CA LEU A 192 -21.44 22.64 2.74
C LEU A 192 -20.57 22.44 1.48
N GLY A 193 -21.12 21.85 0.42
CA GLY A 193 -20.40 21.61 -0.84
C GLY A 193 -19.09 20.83 -0.62
N VAL A 194 -18.01 21.27 -1.26
CA VAL A 194 -16.68 20.62 -1.18
C VAL A 194 -16.13 20.53 0.26
N ALA A 195 -16.39 21.55 1.10
CA ALA A 195 -16.02 21.51 2.50
C ALA A 195 -16.77 20.41 3.27
N GLY A 196 -18.01 20.10 2.89
CA GLY A 196 -18.79 19.00 3.47
C GLY A 196 -18.17 17.64 3.19
N SER A 197 -17.70 17.38 1.97
CA SER A 197 -16.98 16.16 1.62
C SER A 197 -15.66 16.05 2.43
N ALA A 198 -14.89 17.13 2.55
CA ALA A 198 -13.66 17.13 3.34
C ALA A 198 -13.92 16.80 4.83
N TRP A 199 -14.94 17.42 5.45
CA TRP A 199 -15.33 17.12 6.83
C TRP A 199 -15.87 15.68 6.98
N GLY A 200 -16.64 15.18 6.03
CA GLY A 200 -17.10 13.78 6.01
C GLY A 200 -15.91 12.81 6.08
N THR A 201 -14.88 13.08 5.29
CA THR A 201 -13.64 12.30 5.30
C THR A 201 -12.91 12.37 6.64
N VAL A 202 -12.73 13.55 7.21
CA VAL A 202 -12.07 13.73 8.51
C VAL A 202 -12.81 13.00 9.62
N ILE A 203 -14.15 13.15 9.70
CA ILE A 203 -14.96 12.49 10.71
C ILE A 203 -14.88 10.96 10.58
N ALA A 204 -14.98 10.43 9.35
CA ALA A 204 -14.86 9.00 9.10
C ALA A 204 -13.48 8.46 9.49
N GLN A 205 -12.39 9.17 9.16
CA GLN A 205 -11.02 8.80 9.55
C GLN A 205 -10.83 8.82 11.06
N CYS A 206 -11.37 9.83 11.76
CA CYS A 206 -11.35 9.88 13.23
C CYS A 206 -12.14 8.73 13.85
N ALA A 207 -13.30 8.38 13.29
CA ALA A 207 -14.11 7.25 13.75
C ALA A 207 -13.38 5.91 13.55
N MET A 208 -12.73 5.71 12.39
CA MET A 208 -11.91 4.54 12.13
C MET A 208 -10.73 4.46 13.11
N ALA A 209 -9.99 5.56 13.31
CA ALA A 209 -8.89 5.61 14.27
C ALA A 209 -9.36 5.29 15.68
N ALA A 210 -10.51 5.83 16.12
CA ALA A 210 -11.10 5.52 17.41
C ALA A 210 -11.47 4.03 17.54
N ALA A 211 -12.07 3.43 16.50
CA ALA A 211 -12.39 2.01 16.48
C ALA A 211 -11.13 1.14 16.64
N TYR A 212 -10.07 1.43 15.90
CA TYR A 212 -8.79 0.73 16.02
C TYR A 212 -8.17 0.92 17.42
N LEU A 213 -8.14 2.15 17.92
CA LEU A 213 -7.60 2.44 19.25
C LEU A 213 -8.36 1.70 20.35
N ILE A 214 -9.68 1.61 20.26
CA ILE A 214 -10.49 0.84 21.22
C ILE A 214 -10.05 -0.63 21.22
N VAL A 215 -9.84 -1.23 20.05
CA VAL A 215 -9.38 -2.63 19.95
C VAL A 215 -8.00 -2.81 20.55
N VAL A 216 -7.03 -1.95 20.16
CA VAL A 216 -5.64 -2.04 20.62
C VAL A 216 -5.54 -1.76 22.12
N VAL A 217 -6.24 -0.73 22.64
CA VAL A 217 -6.24 -0.37 24.08
C VAL A 217 -6.88 -1.48 24.91
N ARG A 218 -7.99 -2.08 24.45
CA ARG A 218 -8.59 -3.24 25.12
C ARG A 218 -7.61 -4.42 25.18
N GLY A 219 -6.90 -4.68 24.07
CA GLY A 219 -5.84 -5.68 24.03
C GLY A 219 -4.72 -5.36 25.02
N ALA A 220 -4.24 -4.12 25.05
CA ALA A 220 -3.20 -3.67 25.96
C ALA A 220 -3.59 -3.87 27.44
N ARG A 221 -4.81 -3.47 27.81
CA ARG A 221 -5.32 -3.66 29.19
C ARG A 221 -5.43 -5.13 29.59
N ARG A 222 -5.88 -6.00 28.66
CA ARG A 222 -6.00 -7.44 28.92
C ARG A 222 -4.65 -8.13 29.15
N HIS A 223 -3.60 -7.65 28.49
CA HIS A 223 -2.27 -8.25 28.55
C HIS A 223 -1.27 -7.44 29.40
N GLY A 224 -1.72 -6.42 30.12
CA GLY A 224 -0.88 -5.61 31.00
C GLY A 224 0.16 -4.75 30.25
N ALA A 225 -0.05 -4.45 28.98
CA ALA A 225 0.86 -3.64 28.18
C ALA A 225 0.71 -2.15 28.50
N SER A 226 1.82 -1.42 28.61
CA SER A 226 1.81 0.02 28.85
C SER A 226 1.30 0.78 27.63
N LEU A 227 0.43 1.77 27.87
CA LEU A 227 -0.07 2.70 26.85
C LEU A 227 0.76 3.99 26.76
N ARG A 228 1.67 4.21 27.73
CA ARG A 228 2.46 5.44 27.79
C ARG A 228 3.49 5.48 26.65
N PRO A 229 3.72 6.67 26.07
CA PRO A 229 4.76 6.83 25.05
C PRO A 229 6.12 6.48 25.64
N ASP A 230 6.89 5.70 24.89
CA ASP A 230 8.30 5.38 25.20
C ASP A 230 9.18 5.99 24.10
N THR A 231 9.97 6.98 24.47
CA THR A 231 10.83 7.67 23.50
C THR A 231 11.85 6.73 22.83
N ALA A 232 12.34 5.72 23.56
CA ALA A 232 13.22 4.71 23.01
C ALA A 232 12.50 3.81 22.02
N GLY A 233 11.29 3.35 22.35
CA GLY A 233 10.45 2.54 21.47
C GLY A 233 9.99 3.31 20.22
N ILE A 234 9.60 4.58 20.36
CA ILE A 234 9.24 5.45 19.23
C ILE A 234 10.45 5.65 18.31
N ARG A 235 11.64 5.92 18.84
CA ARG A 235 12.87 6.05 18.07
C ARG A 235 13.23 4.75 17.34
N ALA A 236 13.10 3.60 18.01
CA ALA A 236 13.33 2.30 17.41
C ALA A 236 12.36 2.03 16.26
N SER A 237 11.06 2.38 16.42
CA SER A 237 10.06 2.28 15.37
C SER A 237 10.38 3.18 14.16
N ALA A 238 10.84 4.41 14.41
CA ALA A 238 11.27 5.32 13.35
C ALA A 238 12.50 4.77 12.59
N GLN A 239 13.50 4.26 13.31
CA GLN A 239 14.70 3.65 12.72
C GLN A 239 14.38 2.40 11.89
N ALA A 240 13.45 1.57 12.33
CA ALA A 240 12.99 0.41 11.58
C ALA A 240 12.19 0.81 10.33
N GLY A 241 11.43 1.92 10.41
CA GLY A 241 10.62 2.44 9.32
C GLY A 241 11.42 3.20 8.25
N ALA A 242 12.51 3.89 8.63
CA ALA A 242 13.26 4.75 7.72
C ALA A 242 13.77 4.04 6.43
N PRO A 243 14.31 2.81 6.48
CA PRO A 243 14.68 2.09 5.26
C PRO A 243 13.46 1.76 4.37
N LEU A 244 12.31 1.44 4.97
CA LEU A 244 11.09 1.16 4.21
C LEU A 244 10.53 2.44 3.57
N LEU A 245 10.74 3.61 4.19
CA LEU A 245 10.44 4.90 3.59
C LEU A 245 11.30 5.12 2.32
N VAL A 246 12.63 4.89 2.39
CA VAL A 246 13.52 4.98 1.22
C VAL A 246 13.05 4.05 0.11
N ARG A 247 12.70 2.79 0.44
CA ARG A 247 12.13 1.84 -0.52
C ARG A 247 10.87 2.40 -1.19
N THR A 248 9.95 2.96 -0.40
CA THR A 248 8.67 3.49 -0.91
C THR A 248 8.88 4.70 -1.81
N LEU A 249 9.76 5.64 -1.42
CA LEU A 249 10.11 6.80 -2.22
C LEU A 249 10.77 6.39 -3.55
N SER A 250 11.66 5.39 -3.53
CA SER A 250 12.30 4.87 -4.74
C SER A 250 11.27 4.24 -5.69
N LEU A 251 10.28 3.50 -5.17
CA LEU A 251 9.20 2.96 -5.99
C LEU A 251 8.32 4.07 -6.58
N ARG A 252 8.02 5.10 -5.80
CA ARG A 252 7.30 6.29 -6.30
C ARG A 252 8.06 7.01 -7.40
N ALA A 253 9.38 7.16 -7.25
CA ALA A 253 10.23 7.74 -8.29
C ALA A 253 10.15 6.93 -9.59
N VAL A 254 10.16 5.59 -9.54
CA VAL A 254 9.95 4.73 -10.72
C VAL A 254 8.64 5.06 -11.42
N LEU A 255 7.53 5.12 -10.69
CA LEU A 255 6.20 5.38 -11.27
C LEU A 255 6.10 6.80 -11.85
N LEU A 256 6.68 7.79 -11.17
CA LEU A 256 6.72 9.17 -11.67
C LEU A 256 7.55 9.30 -12.93
N ILE A 257 8.72 8.65 -13.01
CA ILE A 257 9.55 8.63 -14.20
C ILE A 257 8.80 7.96 -15.37
N ALA A 258 8.14 6.82 -15.13
CA ALA A 258 7.34 6.15 -16.13
C ALA A 258 6.24 7.06 -16.70
N THR A 259 5.49 7.72 -15.83
CA THR A 259 4.43 8.66 -16.23
C THR A 259 5.00 9.87 -16.98
N ALA A 260 6.13 10.43 -16.52
CA ALA A 260 6.78 11.56 -17.19
C ALA A 260 7.32 11.17 -18.58
N VAL A 261 7.82 9.95 -18.75
CA VAL A 261 8.23 9.42 -20.05
C VAL A 261 7.02 9.23 -20.95
N ALA A 262 5.94 8.61 -20.45
CA ALA A 262 4.70 8.43 -21.22
C ALA A 262 4.14 9.78 -21.73
N ALA A 263 4.18 10.84 -20.88
CA ALA A 263 3.77 12.18 -21.29
C ALA A 263 4.64 12.78 -22.40
N ARG A 264 5.92 12.40 -22.50
CA ARG A 264 6.82 12.85 -23.57
C ARG A 264 6.62 12.09 -24.88
N LEU A 265 5.99 10.91 -24.83
CA LEU A 265 5.68 10.12 -26.02
C LEU A 265 4.45 10.68 -26.79
N GLY A 266 3.57 11.39 -26.11
CA GLY A 266 2.40 12.03 -26.70
C GLY A 266 1.10 11.76 -25.94
N ASP A 267 0.03 12.46 -26.35
CA ASP A 267 -1.26 12.40 -25.65
C ASP A 267 -1.91 11.01 -25.70
N THR A 268 -1.75 10.29 -26.80
CA THR A 268 -2.25 8.90 -26.95
C THR A 268 -1.53 7.95 -26.00
N ASP A 269 -0.19 8.06 -25.91
CA ASP A 269 0.63 7.22 -25.05
C ASP A 269 0.37 7.45 -23.56
N ILE A 270 0.25 8.72 -23.13
CA ILE A 270 -0.07 9.03 -21.72
C ILE A 270 -1.49 8.58 -21.35
N ALA A 271 -2.47 8.75 -22.24
CA ALA A 271 -3.84 8.27 -22.00
C ALA A 271 -3.86 6.74 -21.84
N ALA A 272 -3.23 6.02 -22.77
CA ALA A 272 -3.09 4.57 -22.69
C ALA A 272 -2.29 4.13 -21.43
N HIS A 273 -1.20 4.85 -21.08
CA HIS A 273 -0.42 4.58 -19.87
C HIS A 273 -1.26 4.66 -18.61
N GLN A 274 -2.13 5.66 -18.45
CA GLN A 274 -2.99 5.81 -17.28
C GLN A 274 -3.96 4.63 -17.13
N ILE A 275 -4.48 4.12 -18.23
CA ILE A 275 -5.36 2.93 -18.21
C ILE A 275 -4.58 1.70 -17.76
N VAL A 276 -3.40 1.45 -18.37
CA VAL A 276 -2.54 0.32 -17.99
C VAL A 276 -2.11 0.42 -16.53
N LEU A 277 -1.73 1.62 -16.07
CA LEU A 277 -1.32 1.86 -14.69
C LEU A 277 -2.46 1.60 -13.70
N SER A 278 -3.68 1.98 -14.04
CA SER A 278 -4.87 1.72 -13.21
C SER A 278 -5.14 0.22 -13.07
N LEU A 279 -5.07 -0.53 -14.17
CA LEU A 279 -5.21 -1.99 -14.16
C LEU A 279 -4.07 -2.66 -13.40
N TRP A 280 -2.84 -2.19 -13.59
CA TRP A 280 -1.67 -2.69 -12.85
C TRP A 280 -1.80 -2.45 -11.35
N ASN A 281 -2.28 -1.29 -10.91
CA ASN A 281 -2.54 -1.00 -9.50
C ASN A 281 -3.61 -1.95 -8.92
N LEU A 282 -4.69 -2.20 -9.66
CA LEU A 282 -5.74 -3.13 -9.21
C LEU A 282 -5.19 -4.55 -9.00
N MET A 283 -4.37 -5.05 -9.93
CA MET A 283 -3.72 -6.35 -9.79
C MET A 283 -2.72 -6.36 -8.63
N SER A 284 -2.01 -5.25 -8.42
CA SER A 284 -1.07 -5.08 -7.31
C SER A 284 -1.74 -5.24 -5.96
N PHE A 285 -2.99 -4.80 -5.76
CA PHE A 285 -3.73 -5.03 -4.50
C PHE A 285 -3.93 -6.52 -4.20
N ALA A 286 -4.21 -7.33 -5.23
CA ALA A 286 -4.35 -8.78 -5.03
C ALA A 286 -3.03 -9.44 -4.63
N LEU A 287 -1.92 -9.03 -5.25
CA LEU A 287 -0.58 -9.53 -4.92
C LEU A 287 -0.10 -9.01 -3.54
N ASP A 288 -0.42 -7.76 -3.19
CA ASP A 288 -0.06 -7.16 -1.92
C ASP A 288 -0.81 -7.82 -0.74
N ALA A 289 -2.02 -8.29 -0.96
CA ALA A 289 -2.74 -9.07 0.04
C ALA A 289 -1.99 -10.36 0.45
N ILE A 290 -1.37 -11.05 -0.51
CA ILE A 290 -0.52 -12.21 -0.24
C ILE A 290 0.78 -11.77 0.47
N ALA A 291 1.36 -10.65 0.05
CA ALA A 291 2.54 -10.07 0.69
C ALA A 291 2.30 -9.71 2.16
N ILE A 292 1.13 -9.12 2.48
CA ILE A 292 0.70 -8.80 3.85
C ILE A 292 0.61 -10.07 4.70
N ALA A 293 -0.01 -11.14 4.18
CA ALA A 293 -0.03 -12.43 4.85
C ALA A 293 1.40 -12.93 5.12
N GLY A 294 2.29 -12.80 4.12
CA GLY A 294 3.69 -13.18 4.22
C GLY A 294 4.45 -12.45 5.30
N GLN A 295 4.26 -11.17 5.36
CA GLN A 295 4.91 -10.32 6.35
C GLN A 295 4.58 -10.79 7.78
N SER A 296 3.31 -11.07 8.05
CA SER A 296 2.85 -11.52 9.37
C SER A 296 3.32 -12.94 9.70
N ILE A 297 3.18 -13.88 8.76
CA ILE A 297 3.55 -15.28 8.93
C ILE A 297 5.05 -15.41 9.17
N ILE A 298 5.87 -14.79 8.34
CA ILE A 298 7.34 -14.85 8.44
C ILE A 298 7.84 -14.20 9.72
N GLY A 299 7.29 -13.02 10.08
CA GLY A 299 7.63 -12.36 11.35
C GLY A 299 7.39 -13.28 12.54
N ARG A 300 6.24 -13.97 12.58
CA ARG A 300 5.90 -14.92 13.63
C ARG A 300 6.85 -16.12 13.69
N TYR A 301 7.15 -16.77 12.56
CA TYR A 301 8.07 -17.91 12.55
C TYR A 301 9.47 -17.53 13.02
N LEU A 302 9.99 -16.37 12.56
CA LEU A 302 11.31 -15.90 13.00
C LEU A 302 11.33 -15.46 14.47
N GLY A 303 10.24 -14.91 14.97
CA GLY A 303 10.07 -14.61 16.39
C GLY A 303 10.05 -15.87 17.27
N ALA A 304 9.50 -16.97 16.76
CA ALA A 304 9.42 -18.26 17.43
C ALA A 304 10.69 -19.13 17.26
N ASP A 305 11.77 -18.58 16.69
CA ASP A 305 13.02 -19.29 16.36
C ASP A 305 12.83 -20.49 15.40
N ASP A 306 11.67 -20.59 14.72
CA ASP A 306 11.36 -21.64 13.73
C ASP A 306 11.87 -21.24 12.33
N THR A 307 13.16 -21.45 12.11
CA THR A 307 13.82 -21.13 10.83
C THR A 307 13.35 -22.02 9.68
N GLU A 308 13.03 -23.27 9.97
CA GLU A 308 12.57 -24.22 8.95
C GLU A 308 11.12 -23.90 8.55
N GLY A 309 10.24 -23.59 9.50
CA GLY A 309 8.89 -23.09 9.23
C GLY A 309 8.91 -21.82 8.38
N ALA A 310 9.82 -20.87 8.68
CA ALA A 310 9.99 -19.66 7.88
C ALA A 310 10.41 -19.95 6.44
N ARG A 311 11.36 -20.90 6.21
CA ARG A 311 11.78 -21.31 4.86
C ARG A 311 10.67 -21.99 4.09
N GLN A 312 9.94 -22.91 4.73
CA GLN A 312 8.82 -23.63 4.11
C GLN A 312 7.68 -22.66 3.75
N ALA A 313 7.33 -21.77 4.67
CA ALA A 313 6.34 -20.72 4.42
C ALA A 313 6.77 -19.83 3.24
N CYS A 314 8.02 -19.33 3.21
CA CYS A 314 8.54 -18.54 2.11
C CYS A 314 8.40 -19.25 0.76
N ARG A 315 8.84 -20.51 0.67
CA ARG A 315 8.70 -21.31 -0.58
C ARG A 315 7.23 -21.43 -1.01
N ARG A 316 6.34 -21.72 -0.05
CA ARG A 316 4.91 -21.90 -0.34
C ARG A 316 4.28 -20.59 -0.81
N MET A 317 4.63 -19.48 -0.20
CA MET A 317 4.13 -18.17 -0.58
C MET A 317 4.63 -17.72 -1.95
N VAL A 318 5.87 -18.02 -2.32
CA VAL A 318 6.38 -17.77 -3.68
C VAL A 318 5.57 -18.55 -4.71
N GLN A 319 5.18 -19.82 -4.40
CA GLN A 319 4.29 -20.57 -5.28
C GLN A 319 2.91 -19.92 -5.42
N TRP A 320 2.32 -19.44 -4.30
CA TRP A 320 1.06 -18.70 -4.33
C TRP A 320 1.16 -17.40 -5.13
N GLY A 321 2.24 -16.64 -4.94
CA GLY A 321 2.48 -15.41 -5.69
C GLY A 321 2.62 -15.65 -7.19
N ALA A 322 3.42 -16.64 -7.58
CA ALA A 322 3.58 -17.04 -8.98
C ALA A 322 2.25 -17.50 -9.60
N ALA A 323 1.50 -18.36 -8.90
CA ALA A 323 0.20 -18.85 -9.35
C ALA A 323 -0.83 -17.72 -9.48
N ALA A 324 -0.91 -16.83 -8.48
CA ALA A 324 -1.76 -15.64 -8.54
C ALA A 324 -1.39 -14.72 -9.70
N GLY A 325 -0.09 -14.50 -9.94
CA GLY A 325 0.39 -13.74 -11.09
C GLY A 325 -0.03 -14.37 -12.42
N VAL A 326 0.09 -15.71 -12.56
CA VAL A 326 -0.38 -16.41 -13.76
C VAL A 326 -1.88 -16.19 -13.96
N VAL A 327 -2.68 -16.38 -12.90
CA VAL A 327 -4.15 -16.19 -12.96
C VAL A 327 -4.50 -14.75 -13.35
N LEU A 328 -3.84 -13.76 -12.75
CA LEU A 328 -4.06 -12.33 -13.07
C LEU A 328 -3.64 -12.02 -14.51
N GLY A 329 -2.52 -12.56 -14.98
CA GLY A 329 -2.09 -12.40 -16.38
C GLY A 329 -3.10 -12.99 -17.37
N ILE A 330 -3.61 -14.20 -17.12
CA ILE A 330 -4.66 -14.81 -17.93
C ILE A 330 -5.93 -13.96 -17.89
N LEU A 331 -6.33 -13.48 -16.69
CA LEU A 331 -7.50 -12.65 -16.53
C LEU A 331 -7.41 -11.37 -17.38
N VAL A 332 -6.26 -10.70 -17.41
CA VAL A 332 -6.04 -9.50 -18.25
C VAL A 332 -6.21 -9.85 -19.73
N VAL A 333 -5.58 -10.95 -20.21
CA VAL A 333 -5.67 -11.37 -21.62
C VAL A 333 -7.11 -11.68 -22.01
N VAL A 334 -7.85 -12.41 -21.17
CA VAL A 334 -9.23 -12.82 -21.46
C VAL A 334 -10.21 -11.64 -21.37
N SER A 335 -10.02 -10.75 -20.39
CA SER A 335 -10.94 -9.63 -20.15
C SER A 335 -10.69 -8.41 -21.07
N ARG A 336 -9.54 -8.34 -21.76
CA ARG A 336 -9.16 -7.19 -22.61
C ARG A 336 -10.23 -6.74 -23.62
N PRO A 337 -10.97 -7.65 -24.32
CA PRO A 337 -11.99 -7.22 -25.29
C PRO A 337 -13.15 -6.47 -24.65
N PHE A 338 -13.38 -6.69 -23.35
CA PHE A 338 -14.45 -6.04 -22.59
C PHE A 338 -13.93 -4.80 -21.86
N ILE A 339 -12.71 -4.86 -21.32
CA ILE A 339 -12.12 -3.78 -20.52
C ILE A 339 -11.70 -2.61 -21.40
N ILE A 340 -11.05 -2.86 -22.55
CA ILE A 340 -10.55 -1.78 -23.40
C ILE A 340 -11.64 -0.82 -23.83
N PRO A 341 -12.78 -1.27 -24.40
CA PRO A 341 -13.88 -0.37 -24.80
C PRO A 341 -14.55 0.34 -23.61
N LEU A 342 -14.46 -0.22 -22.40
CA LEU A 342 -15.01 0.41 -21.19
C LEU A 342 -14.26 1.70 -20.82
N PHE A 343 -12.93 1.75 -21.08
CA PHE A 343 -12.10 2.89 -20.72
C PHE A 343 -12.02 3.96 -21.80
N THR A 344 -12.10 3.59 -23.07
CA THR A 344 -11.96 4.54 -24.18
C THR A 344 -12.63 4.04 -25.45
N SER A 345 -13.23 4.97 -26.21
CA SER A 345 -13.73 4.74 -27.57
C SER A 345 -12.72 5.18 -28.65
N ASP A 346 -11.61 5.81 -28.26
CA ASP A 346 -10.57 6.27 -29.19
C ASP A 346 -9.75 5.09 -29.68
N GLN A 347 -9.80 4.82 -30.99
CA GLN A 347 -9.13 3.70 -31.63
C GLN A 347 -7.60 3.81 -31.50
N ALA A 348 -7.02 5.01 -31.61
CA ALA A 348 -5.58 5.21 -31.49
C ALA A 348 -5.07 4.84 -30.08
N VAL A 349 -5.85 5.19 -29.03
CA VAL A 349 -5.56 4.80 -27.66
C VAL A 349 -5.71 3.30 -27.48
N GLN A 350 -6.75 2.68 -28.05
CA GLN A 350 -6.96 1.23 -27.98
C GLN A 350 -5.82 0.45 -28.64
N ASP A 351 -5.36 0.88 -29.82
CA ASP A 351 -4.26 0.24 -30.56
C ASP A 351 -2.93 0.35 -29.80
N THR A 352 -2.69 1.48 -29.13
CA THR A 352 -1.49 1.68 -28.26
C THR A 352 -1.57 0.87 -26.97
N LEU A 353 -2.78 0.74 -26.42
CA LEU A 353 -3.02 0.06 -25.14
C LEU A 353 -2.84 -1.46 -25.23
N LEU A 354 -3.27 -2.07 -26.34
CA LEU A 354 -3.33 -3.51 -26.51
C LEU A 354 -1.98 -4.21 -26.34
N PRO A 355 -0.89 -3.82 -27.02
CA PRO A 355 0.42 -4.46 -26.85
C PRO A 355 1.01 -4.20 -25.44
N ALA A 356 0.79 -3.03 -24.86
CA ALA A 356 1.25 -2.71 -23.51
C ALA A 356 0.55 -3.60 -22.45
N LEU A 357 -0.76 -3.87 -22.59
CA LEU A 357 -1.48 -4.80 -21.72
C LEU A 357 -0.97 -6.23 -21.82
N LEU A 358 -0.54 -6.68 -23.01
CA LEU A 358 0.07 -7.99 -23.18
C LEU A 358 1.41 -8.10 -22.43
N VAL A 359 2.24 -7.06 -22.49
CA VAL A 359 3.49 -6.99 -21.71
C VAL A 359 3.18 -7.08 -20.22
N VAL A 360 2.20 -6.33 -19.73
CA VAL A 360 1.77 -6.39 -18.34
C VAL A 360 1.27 -7.78 -17.96
N ALA A 361 0.44 -8.41 -18.78
CA ALA A 361 -0.09 -9.75 -18.53
C ALA A 361 1.03 -10.80 -18.38
N VAL A 362 2.00 -10.79 -19.31
CA VAL A 362 3.14 -11.71 -19.28
C VAL A 362 4.06 -11.44 -18.07
N SER A 363 4.16 -10.20 -17.62
CA SER A 363 4.98 -9.82 -16.45
C SER A 363 4.35 -10.15 -15.09
N GLN A 364 3.04 -10.48 -15.02
CA GLN A 364 2.34 -10.71 -13.74
C GLN A 364 2.92 -11.86 -12.90
N PRO A 365 3.39 -12.99 -13.43
CA PRO A 365 4.04 -14.03 -12.63
C PRO A 365 5.31 -13.50 -11.93
N ILE A 366 6.09 -12.65 -12.61
CA ILE A 366 7.27 -11.98 -12.04
C ILE A 366 6.81 -11.03 -10.92
N ALA A 367 5.78 -10.22 -11.16
CA ALA A 367 5.21 -9.33 -10.16
C ALA A 367 4.73 -10.11 -8.92
N GLY A 368 4.03 -11.24 -9.10
CA GLY A 368 3.58 -12.09 -8.00
C GLY A 368 4.72 -12.59 -7.11
N ILE A 369 5.83 -13.01 -7.70
CA ILE A 369 7.02 -13.42 -6.94
C ILE A 369 7.63 -12.23 -6.21
N VAL A 370 7.74 -11.07 -6.87
CA VAL A 370 8.31 -9.84 -6.30
C VAL A 370 7.52 -9.37 -5.08
N PHE A 371 6.19 -9.26 -5.18
CA PHE A 371 5.35 -8.80 -4.08
C PHE A 371 5.46 -9.73 -2.87
N VAL A 372 5.43 -11.03 -3.10
CA VAL A 372 5.58 -12.03 -2.03
C VAL A 372 6.95 -11.96 -1.37
N LEU A 373 8.04 -11.95 -2.14
CA LEU A 373 9.39 -11.86 -1.57
C LEU A 373 9.61 -10.55 -0.81
N ASP A 374 9.03 -9.46 -1.28
CA ASP A 374 9.04 -8.18 -0.61
C ASP A 374 8.34 -8.27 0.75
N GLY A 375 7.14 -8.87 0.81
CA GLY A 375 6.41 -9.14 2.06
C GLY A 375 7.20 -10.04 3.02
N VAL A 376 7.80 -11.11 2.51
CA VAL A 376 8.66 -12.02 3.29
C VAL A 376 9.84 -11.28 3.93
N LEU A 377 10.57 -10.48 3.15
CA LEU A 377 11.73 -9.74 3.64
C LEU A 377 11.33 -8.58 4.57
N MET A 378 10.17 -7.94 4.34
CA MET A 378 9.60 -6.99 5.29
C MET A 378 9.28 -7.67 6.64
N GLY A 379 8.62 -8.83 6.62
CA GLY A 379 8.32 -9.62 7.81
C GLY A 379 9.57 -10.09 8.55
N ALA A 380 10.63 -10.38 7.80
CA ALA A 380 11.95 -10.67 8.34
C ALA A 380 12.66 -9.43 8.94
N GLY A 381 12.11 -8.22 8.78
CA GLY A 381 12.74 -6.97 9.22
C GLY A 381 13.95 -6.57 8.37
N ASP A 382 14.09 -7.08 7.14
CA ASP A 382 15.25 -6.82 6.27
C ASP A 382 15.12 -5.50 5.47
N GLY A 383 14.62 -4.47 6.14
CA GLY A 383 14.31 -3.17 5.54
C GLY A 383 15.51 -2.50 4.88
N ARG A 384 16.70 -2.59 5.47
CA ARG A 384 17.92 -2.00 4.89
C ARG A 384 18.28 -2.63 3.54
N TYR A 385 18.15 -3.94 3.43
CA TYR A 385 18.36 -4.63 2.16
C TYR A 385 17.31 -4.23 1.13
N LEU A 386 16.03 -4.17 1.53
CA LEU A 386 14.94 -3.76 0.65
C LEU A 386 15.12 -2.33 0.10
N ALA A 387 15.59 -1.41 0.94
CA ALA A 387 15.93 -0.05 0.52
C ALA A 387 17.04 -0.05 -0.55
N GLY A 388 18.15 -0.76 -0.28
CA GLY A 388 19.27 -0.88 -1.23
C GLY A 388 18.87 -1.55 -2.52
N ALA A 389 18.10 -2.65 -2.47
CA ALA A 389 17.60 -3.36 -3.65
C ALA A 389 16.70 -2.46 -4.51
N MET A 390 15.86 -1.63 -3.88
CA MET A 390 14.98 -0.73 -4.62
C MET A 390 15.75 0.46 -5.23
N LEU A 391 16.78 0.97 -4.57
CA LEU A 391 17.68 1.98 -5.14
C LEU A 391 18.43 1.43 -6.36
N VAL A 392 18.94 0.20 -6.30
CA VAL A 392 19.56 -0.48 -7.46
C VAL A 392 18.54 -0.62 -8.59
N THR A 393 17.32 -1.03 -8.27
CA THR A 393 16.23 -1.16 -9.24
C THR A 393 15.91 0.18 -9.92
N LEU A 394 15.82 1.27 -9.15
CA LEU A 394 15.62 2.62 -9.67
C LEU A 394 16.79 3.06 -10.57
N ALA A 395 18.02 2.81 -10.15
CA ALA A 395 19.24 3.18 -10.89
C ALA A 395 19.34 2.45 -12.25
N VAL A 396 18.84 1.21 -12.34
CA VAL A 396 18.76 0.47 -13.61
C VAL A 396 17.58 0.95 -14.46
N PHE A 397 16.41 1.16 -13.84
CA PHE A 397 15.19 1.53 -14.56
C PHE A 397 15.26 2.94 -15.16
N ALA A 398 15.70 3.94 -14.37
CA ALA A 398 15.60 5.34 -14.76
C ALA A 398 16.32 5.64 -16.09
N PRO A 399 17.59 5.24 -16.33
CA PRO A 399 18.23 5.50 -17.61
C PRO A 399 17.54 4.76 -18.76
N VAL A 400 17.11 3.52 -18.57
CA VAL A 400 16.42 2.74 -19.61
C VAL A 400 15.11 3.41 -20.01
N ALA A 401 14.29 3.83 -19.04
CA ALA A 401 13.02 4.50 -19.29
C ALA A 401 13.22 5.86 -19.98
N LEU A 402 14.20 6.66 -19.53
CA LEU A 402 14.48 7.98 -20.12
C LEU A 402 15.02 7.92 -21.55
N LEU A 403 15.62 6.81 -21.93
CA LEU A 403 16.12 6.58 -23.30
C LEU A 403 15.02 6.11 -24.26
N VAL A 404 13.86 5.64 -23.78
CA VAL A 404 12.76 5.16 -24.64
C VAL A 404 12.37 6.15 -25.75
N PRO A 405 12.12 7.44 -25.46
CA PRO A 405 11.79 8.41 -26.52
C PRO A 405 12.96 8.66 -27.48
N ALA A 406 14.20 8.65 -26.98
CA ALA A 406 15.39 8.92 -27.79
C ALA A 406 15.64 7.85 -28.88
N PHE A 407 15.20 6.61 -28.64
CA PHE A 407 15.31 5.52 -29.61
C PHE A 407 14.01 5.27 -30.40
N GLY A 408 13.06 6.21 -30.38
CA GLY A 408 11.78 6.08 -31.10
C GLY A 408 10.88 4.99 -30.52
N GLY A 409 11.08 4.61 -29.25
CA GLY A 409 10.23 3.66 -28.57
C GLY A 409 8.89 4.30 -28.14
N GLY A 410 7.79 3.52 -28.15
CA GLY A 410 6.47 3.93 -27.68
C GLY A 410 6.13 3.33 -26.30
N LEU A 411 4.86 3.39 -25.96
CA LEU A 411 4.33 2.89 -24.67
C LEU A 411 4.71 1.44 -24.37
N THR A 412 4.66 0.57 -25.36
CA THR A 412 5.04 -0.84 -25.21
C THR A 412 6.50 -0.98 -24.74
N THR A 413 7.41 -0.21 -25.30
CA THR A 413 8.82 -0.21 -24.90
C THR A 413 8.99 0.30 -23.47
N LEU A 414 8.22 1.30 -23.06
CA LEU A 414 8.20 1.77 -21.67
C LEU A 414 7.72 0.67 -20.70
N TRP A 415 6.69 -0.10 -21.07
CA TRP A 415 6.21 -1.20 -20.22
C TRP A 415 7.16 -2.42 -20.24
N LEU A 416 7.95 -2.61 -21.28
CA LEU A 416 9.08 -3.54 -21.26
C LEU A 416 10.18 -3.07 -20.29
N ALA A 417 10.46 -1.77 -20.21
CA ALA A 417 11.35 -1.21 -19.19
C ALA A 417 10.79 -1.40 -17.76
N MET A 418 9.47 -1.28 -17.57
CA MET A 418 8.81 -1.62 -16.31
C MET A 418 8.93 -3.12 -15.97
N THR A 419 8.85 -3.99 -16.97
CA THR A 419 9.08 -5.43 -16.79
C THR A 419 10.55 -5.73 -16.43
N LEU A 420 11.50 -5.03 -17.04
CA LEU A 420 12.92 -5.10 -16.66
C LEU A 420 13.10 -4.67 -15.18
N MET A 421 12.48 -3.57 -14.78
CA MET A 421 12.48 -3.10 -13.40
C MET A 421 11.97 -4.20 -12.44
N MET A 422 10.84 -4.84 -12.77
CA MET A 422 10.31 -5.95 -11.96
C MET A 422 11.24 -7.16 -11.95
N THR A 423 11.92 -7.45 -13.07
CA THR A 423 12.88 -8.55 -13.17
C THR A 423 14.13 -8.29 -12.32
N VAL A 424 14.69 -7.09 -12.36
CA VAL A 424 15.83 -6.69 -11.50
C VAL A 424 15.45 -6.81 -10.03
N ARG A 425 14.25 -6.33 -9.69
CA ARG A 425 13.73 -6.44 -8.33
C ARG A 425 13.54 -7.90 -7.92
N MET A 426 12.98 -8.74 -8.79
CA MET A 426 12.85 -10.17 -8.54
C MET A 426 14.21 -10.82 -8.28
N LEU A 427 15.19 -10.54 -9.10
CA LEU A 427 16.54 -11.11 -8.97
C LEU A 427 17.20 -10.71 -7.65
N THR A 428 17.16 -9.43 -7.28
CA THR A 428 17.75 -8.96 -6.02
C THR A 428 17.08 -9.61 -4.81
N LEU A 429 15.73 -9.64 -4.78
CA LEU A 429 14.97 -10.24 -3.68
C LEU A 429 15.17 -11.75 -3.59
N TRP A 430 15.21 -12.43 -4.74
CA TRP A 430 15.40 -13.88 -4.81
C TRP A 430 16.82 -14.30 -4.38
N LEU A 431 17.85 -13.57 -4.79
CA LEU A 431 19.23 -13.79 -4.33
C LEU A 431 19.32 -13.64 -2.80
N ARG A 432 18.61 -12.64 -2.23
CA ARG A 432 18.55 -12.46 -0.78
C ARG A 432 17.82 -13.62 -0.10
N ALA A 433 16.69 -14.02 -0.64
CA ALA A 433 15.91 -15.15 -0.13
C ALA A 433 16.72 -16.46 -0.15
N ARG A 434 17.47 -16.72 -1.23
CA ARG A 434 18.34 -17.91 -1.34
C ARG A 434 19.55 -17.89 -0.41
N SER A 435 20.12 -16.72 -0.15
CA SER A 435 21.33 -16.60 0.70
C SER A 435 21.08 -17.00 2.16
N GLY A 436 19.82 -17.08 2.61
CA GLY A 436 19.46 -17.33 4.00
C GLY A 436 19.81 -16.21 4.99
N ARG A 437 20.49 -15.13 4.54
CA ARG A 437 20.91 -14.01 5.40
C ARG A 437 19.74 -13.19 5.98
N TRP A 438 18.54 -13.36 5.47
CA TRP A 438 17.31 -12.74 5.97
C TRP A 438 16.76 -13.47 7.20
N ILE A 439 17.17 -14.73 7.43
CA ILE A 439 16.72 -15.57 8.54
C ILE A 439 17.52 -15.18 9.78
N VAL A 440 17.07 -14.14 10.45
CA VAL A 440 17.57 -13.70 11.75
C VAL A 440 16.44 -13.90 12.74
N THR A 441 16.63 -14.77 13.73
CA THR A 441 15.61 -15.15 14.70
C THR A 441 15.58 -14.20 15.89
N GLY A 442 14.53 -14.31 16.72
CA GLY A 442 14.33 -13.53 17.92
C GLY A 442 13.27 -12.45 17.82
N ALA A 443 12.90 -11.88 18.97
CA ALA A 443 11.84 -10.87 19.10
C ALA A 443 12.16 -9.54 18.40
N THR A 444 13.42 -9.26 18.17
CA THR A 444 13.92 -8.05 17.48
C THR A 444 14.96 -8.44 16.44
N ARG A 445 15.21 -7.52 15.49
CA ARG A 445 16.29 -7.66 14.51
C ARG A 445 17.24 -6.48 14.61
#